data_e5628146758a127d2cf9afe0ae4e2248
#
_entry.id   e5628146758a127d2cf9afe0ae4e2248
#
_cell.length_a   1.000
_cell.length_b   1.000
_cell.length_c   1.000
_cell.angle_alpha   90.00
_cell.angle_beta   90.00
_cell.angle_gamma   90.00
#
_symmetry.space_group_name_H-M   'P 1'
#
loop_
_entity.id
_entity.type
_entity.pdbx_description
1 polymer ?
#
loop_
_entity_poly.entity_id
_entity_poly.type
_entity_poly.pdbx_seq_one_letter_code
_entity_poly.pdbx_strand_id
1 'polypeptide(L)'
;MKKFGLIGHPIAHSLSPALFKAGYDGRYTYDLIEEESFEAAYSRFINEYDGINVTAPFKEQAFAKADIASEECRAIGAANILIKTSQGIEAHNSDYLGVRMWIQEVSGNDTSKSVLVVGAGGAGKAAAAAAASLGMQTTIINRTMSKAAQWAENQGIYKYIIKPVEAFAEEFRRSDIVIYTLPVALPQISELDRSETEGKKALLEANYKDPVLRGNGKMWLLYQAVTGYGLFTGEKPNLERMSDVI
;
A
#
# COMPACT_ATOMS: atom_id res chain seq x y z
N MET A 1 9.62 2.32 -27.39
CA MET A 1 9.10 3.16 -26.27
C MET A 1 8.78 2.21 -25.13
N LYS A 2 9.21 2.51 -23.92
CA LYS A 2 8.88 1.64 -22.78
C LYS A 2 7.37 1.60 -22.52
N LYS A 3 6.86 0.42 -22.24
CA LYS A 3 5.43 0.14 -22.06
C LYS A 3 5.18 -0.41 -20.65
N PHE A 4 4.23 0.18 -19.96
CA PHE A 4 3.85 -0.18 -18.58
C PHE A 4 2.36 -0.47 -18.47
N GLY A 5 1.91 -1.00 -17.36
CA GLY A 5 0.50 -1.27 -17.17
C GLY A 5 0.14 -1.68 -15.75
N LEU A 6 -1.14 -2.00 -15.56
CA LEU A 6 -1.71 -2.55 -14.33
C LEU A 6 -2.40 -3.87 -14.63
N ILE A 7 -2.02 -4.92 -13.91
CA ILE A 7 -2.75 -6.19 -13.91
C ILE A 7 -3.59 -6.37 -12.65
N GLY A 8 -4.78 -6.93 -12.80
CA GLY A 8 -5.73 -7.20 -11.72
C GLY A 8 -7.11 -7.53 -12.25
N HIS A 9 -8.06 -7.83 -11.34
CA HIS A 9 -9.44 -8.10 -11.73
C HIS A 9 -10.40 -7.86 -10.54
N PRO A 10 -11.44 -7.02 -10.70
CA PRO A 10 -11.69 -6.06 -11.80
C PRO A 10 -10.88 -4.77 -11.62
N ILE A 11 -10.45 -4.14 -12.72
CA ILE A 11 -9.62 -2.90 -12.69
C ILE A 11 -10.10 -1.77 -13.61
N ALA A 12 -11.21 -1.94 -14.32
CA ALA A 12 -11.74 -0.95 -15.27
C ALA A 12 -11.91 0.48 -14.69
N HIS A 13 -12.08 0.59 -13.38
CA HIS A 13 -12.25 1.86 -12.67
C HIS A 13 -10.95 2.48 -12.12
N SER A 14 -9.80 1.90 -12.44
CA SER A 14 -8.51 2.33 -11.90
C SER A 14 -8.09 3.71 -12.43
N LEU A 15 -7.62 4.57 -11.52
CA LEU A 15 -7.06 5.88 -11.84
C LEU A 15 -5.59 5.81 -12.29
N SER A 16 -4.95 4.63 -12.23
CA SER A 16 -3.53 4.46 -12.51
C SER A 16 -3.11 4.97 -13.90
N PRO A 17 -3.85 4.75 -15.00
CA PRO A 17 -3.46 5.30 -16.30
C PRO A 17 -3.45 6.83 -16.35
N ALA A 18 -4.44 7.47 -15.72
CA ALA A 18 -4.53 8.93 -15.66
C ALA A 18 -3.39 9.52 -14.81
N LEU A 19 -3.11 8.92 -13.64
CA LEU A 19 -1.99 9.30 -12.78
C LEU A 19 -0.65 9.15 -13.49
N PHE A 20 -0.42 8.03 -14.19
CA PHE A 20 0.81 7.78 -14.92
C PHE A 20 1.01 8.78 -16.06
N LYS A 21 -0.05 9.06 -16.82
CA LYS A 21 -0.03 10.07 -17.88
C LYS A 21 0.29 11.46 -17.32
N ALA A 22 -0.32 11.86 -16.23
CA ALA A 22 -0.06 13.14 -15.56
C ALA A 22 1.37 13.24 -15.04
N GLY A 23 1.88 12.15 -14.45
CA GLY A 23 3.24 12.10 -13.88
C GLY A 23 4.35 12.27 -14.92
N TYR A 24 4.10 11.92 -16.19
CA TYR A 24 5.12 11.91 -17.23
C TYR A 24 4.71 12.60 -18.54
N ASP A 25 3.69 13.44 -18.53
CA ASP A 25 3.22 14.19 -19.70
C ASP A 25 2.87 13.28 -20.90
N GLY A 26 2.44 12.05 -20.65
CA GLY A 26 2.12 11.08 -21.68
C GLY A 26 3.32 10.53 -22.46
N ARG A 27 4.56 10.70 -21.97
CA ARG A 27 5.78 10.20 -22.62
C ARG A 27 5.89 8.67 -22.69
N TYR A 28 5.11 7.96 -21.89
CA TYR A 28 5.10 6.49 -21.83
C TYR A 28 3.69 5.96 -21.99
N THR A 29 3.59 4.72 -22.44
CA THR A 29 2.31 3.99 -22.48
C THR A 29 2.04 3.30 -21.15
N TYR A 30 0.79 3.36 -20.69
CA TYR A 30 0.33 2.66 -19.49
C TYR A 30 -1.09 2.13 -19.69
N ASP A 31 -1.23 0.81 -19.73
CA ASP A 31 -2.46 0.11 -20.07
C ASP A 31 -3.11 -0.57 -18.85
N LEU A 32 -4.41 -0.77 -18.91
CA LEU A 32 -5.10 -1.73 -18.03
C LEU A 32 -5.11 -3.11 -18.68
N ILE A 33 -4.61 -4.11 -17.97
CA ILE A 33 -4.51 -5.49 -18.42
C ILE A 33 -5.43 -6.31 -17.51
N GLU A 34 -6.73 -6.27 -17.83
CA GLU A 34 -7.75 -6.96 -17.05
C GLU A 34 -7.88 -8.41 -17.54
N GLU A 35 -7.51 -9.34 -16.66
CA GLU A 35 -7.56 -10.79 -16.92
C GLU A 35 -8.09 -11.50 -15.68
N GLU A 36 -8.87 -12.56 -15.87
CA GLU A 36 -9.43 -13.35 -14.77
C GLU A 36 -8.38 -14.19 -14.04
N SER A 37 -7.29 -14.57 -14.73
CA SER A 37 -6.21 -15.37 -14.15
C SER A 37 -4.90 -14.62 -14.15
N PHE A 38 -4.10 -14.90 -13.10
CA PHE A 38 -2.76 -14.33 -13.00
C PHE A 38 -1.85 -14.78 -14.14
N GLU A 39 -1.93 -16.04 -14.53
CA GLU A 39 -1.11 -16.64 -15.59
C GLU A 39 -1.32 -15.93 -16.93
N ALA A 40 -2.58 -15.63 -17.29
CA ALA A 40 -2.91 -14.89 -18.50
C ALA A 40 -2.34 -13.46 -18.45
N ALA A 41 -2.57 -12.74 -17.34
CA ALA A 41 -2.04 -11.40 -17.12
C ALA A 41 -0.50 -11.38 -17.11
N TYR A 42 0.14 -12.34 -16.45
CA TYR A 42 1.59 -12.48 -16.38
C TYR A 42 2.21 -12.79 -17.75
N SER A 43 1.57 -13.65 -18.54
CA SER A 43 2.02 -13.94 -19.92
C SER A 43 2.03 -12.68 -20.78
N ARG A 44 0.99 -11.83 -20.67
CA ARG A 44 0.95 -10.53 -21.37
C ARG A 44 2.06 -9.61 -20.87
N PHE A 45 2.30 -9.53 -19.58
CA PHE A 45 3.42 -8.77 -19.02
C PHE A 45 4.74 -9.19 -19.66
N ILE A 46 5.05 -10.49 -19.64
CA ILE A 46 6.32 -11.01 -20.17
C ILE A 46 6.51 -10.68 -21.65
N ASN A 47 5.46 -10.72 -22.45
CA ASN A 47 5.57 -10.53 -23.90
C ASN A 47 5.52 -9.07 -24.34
N GLU A 48 4.79 -8.20 -23.60
CA GLU A 48 4.39 -6.90 -24.13
C GLU A 48 4.90 -5.70 -23.33
N TYR A 49 5.30 -5.86 -22.04
CA TYR A 49 5.56 -4.74 -21.14
C TYR A 49 6.95 -4.79 -20.52
N ASP A 50 7.50 -3.64 -20.17
CA ASP A 50 8.78 -3.51 -19.46
C ASP A 50 8.61 -3.60 -17.94
N GLY A 51 7.45 -3.17 -17.43
CA GLY A 51 7.09 -3.25 -16.03
C GLY A 51 5.59 -3.12 -15.83
N ILE A 52 5.07 -3.67 -14.75
CA ILE A 52 3.65 -3.63 -14.40
C ILE A 52 3.42 -3.35 -12.92
N ASN A 53 2.34 -2.61 -12.65
CA ASN A 53 1.70 -2.67 -11.33
C ASN A 53 0.83 -3.93 -11.23
N VAL A 54 0.68 -4.41 -10.01
CA VAL A 54 -0.16 -5.57 -9.68
C VAL A 54 -1.13 -5.20 -8.56
N THR A 55 -2.42 -5.43 -8.78
CA THR A 55 -3.43 -5.24 -7.74
C THR A 55 -4.15 -6.55 -7.41
N ALA A 56 -5.15 -6.48 -6.56
CA ALA A 56 -5.94 -7.65 -6.18
C ALA A 56 -6.51 -8.37 -7.43
N PRO A 57 -6.55 -9.72 -7.38
CA PRO A 57 -6.14 -10.62 -6.30
C PRO A 57 -4.68 -11.13 -6.42
N PHE A 58 -3.85 -10.59 -7.30
CA PHE A 58 -2.64 -11.20 -7.87
C PHE A 58 -1.32 -10.89 -7.12
N LYS A 59 -1.33 -10.08 -6.06
CA LYS A 59 -0.09 -9.58 -5.40
C LYS A 59 0.80 -10.68 -4.80
N GLU A 60 0.22 -11.75 -4.23
CA GLU A 60 0.99 -12.87 -3.68
C GLU A 60 1.58 -13.74 -4.80
N GLN A 61 0.83 -13.96 -5.88
CA GLN A 61 1.30 -14.68 -7.06
C GLN A 61 2.43 -13.93 -7.77
N ALA A 62 2.32 -12.60 -7.86
CA ALA A 62 3.37 -11.74 -8.42
C ALA A 62 4.68 -11.86 -7.61
N PHE A 63 4.59 -11.85 -6.27
CA PHE A 63 5.75 -12.08 -5.41
C PHE A 63 6.39 -13.45 -5.65
N ALA A 64 5.57 -14.51 -5.77
CA ALA A 64 6.05 -15.87 -6.01
C ALA A 64 6.72 -16.06 -7.38
N LYS A 65 6.43 -15.20 -8.37
CA LYS A 65 7.00 -15.25 -9.73
C LYS A 65 8.24 -14.39 -9.92
N ALA A 66 8.63 -13.62 -8.92
CA ALA A 66 9.81 -12.77 -9.01
C ALA A 66 11.11 -13.58 -8.86
N ASP A 67 12.10 -13.27 -9.69
CA ASP A 67 13.47 -13.80 -9.56
C ASP A 67 14.21 -13.08 -8.41
N ILE A 68 13.95 -11.79 -8.27
CA ILE A 68 14.56 -10.93 -7.26
C ILE A 68 13.44 -10.17 -6.54
N ALA A 69 13.30 -10.41 -5.25
CA ALA A 69 12.35 -9.67 -4.40
C ALA A 69 13.10 -8.67 -3.52
N SER A 70 12.54 -7.45 -3.42
CA SER A 70 13.01 -6.44 -2.49
C SER A 70 12.77 -6.84 -1.02
N GLU A 71 13.40 -6.16 -0.09
CA GLU A 71 13.24 -6.45 1.35
C GLU A 71 11.80 -6.28 1.80
N GLU A 72 11.13 -5.21 1.35
CA GLU A 72 9.73 -4.95 1.68
C GLU A 72 8.80 -6.03 1.11
N CYS A 73 9.06 -6.55 -0.09
CA CYS A 73 8.29 -7.65 -0.64
C CYS A 73 8.43 -8.92 0.19
N ARG A 74 9.65 -9.23 0.65
CA ARG A 74 9.88 -10.36 1.56
C ARG A 74 9.19 -10.16 2.89
N ALA A 75 9.25 -8.95 3.46
CA ALA A 75 8.60 -8.61 4.72
C ALA A 75 7.07 -8.69 4.66
N ILE A 76 6.47 -8.48 3.50
CA ILE A 76 5.01 -8.46 3.32
C ILE A 76 4.49 -9.81 2.80
N GLY A 77 5.28 -10.51 1.96
CA GLY A 77 4.88 -11.70 1.22
C GLY A 77 4.02 -11.37 0.00
N ALA A 78 4.14 -10.15 -0.55
CA ALA A 78 3.36 -9.70 -1.69
C ALA A 78 4.10 -8.60 -2.48
N ALA A 79 3.92 -8.57 -3.80
CA ALA A 79 4.43 -7.55 -4.70
C ALA A 79 3.30 -6.84 -5.42
N ASN A 80 3.41 -5.53 -5.58
CA ASN A 80 2.49 -4.76 -6.43
C ASN A 80 3.20 -4.05 -7.60
N ILE A 81 4.49 -4.38 -7.80
CA ILE A 81 5.31 -3.95 -8.93
C ILE A 81 6.18 -5.12 -9.39
N LEU A 82 6.19 -5.37 -10.69
CA LEU A 82 7.15 -6.25 -11.35
C LEU A 82 7.86 -5.48 -12.48
N ILE A 83 9.18 -5.62 -12.56
CA ILE A 83 10.01 -4.92 -13.54
C ILE A 83 10.94 -5.95 -14.20
N LYS A 84 11.02 -5.91 -15.53
CA LYS A 84 12.02 -6.68 -16.27
C LYS A 84 13.38 -6.00 -16.18
N THR A 85 14.37 -6.76 -15.76
CA THR A 85 15.78 -6.33 -15.71
C THR A 85 16.67 -7.33 -16.46
N SER A 86 17.93 -7.00 -16.59
CA SER A 86 18.92 -7.95 -17.15
C SER A 86 19.19 -9.18 -16.26
N GLN A 87 18.75 -9.11 -15.00
CA GLN A 87 18.94 -10.18 -14.00
C GLN A 87 17.68 -11.02 -13.77
N GLY A 88 16.57 -10.67 -14.44
CA GLY A 88 15.27 -11.32 -14.28
C GLY A 88 14.17 -10.36 -13.89
N ILE A 89 13.12 -10.90 -13.31
CA ILE A 89 11.95 -10.12 -12.86
C ILE A 89 12.19 -9.64 -11.42
N GLU A 90 12.29 -8.34 -11.26
CA GLU A 90 12.37 -7.69 -9.94
C GLU A 90 10.97 -7.37 -9.41
N ALA A 91 10.74 -7.67 -8.12
CA ALA A 91 9.52 -7.37 -7.41
C ALA A 91 9.71 -6.31 -6.33
N HIS A 92 8.78 -5.33 -6.30
CA HIS A 92 8.71 -4.28 -5.29
C HIS A 92 7.30 -4.11 -4.75
N ASN A 93 7.17 -3.38 -3.64
CA ASN A 93 5.89 -3.06 -3.05
C ASN A 93 5.76 -1.55 -2.79
N SER A 94 5.08 -0.85 -3.71
CA SER A 94 4.89 0.60 -3.60
C SER A 94 3.83 1.00 -2.55
N ASP A 95 2.98 0.10 -2.10
CA ASP A 95 2.12 0.39 -0.93
C ASP A 95 2.98 0.63 0.31
N TYR A 96 3.98 -0.22 0.53
CA TYR A 96 4.95 -0.03 1.61
C TYR A 96 5.76 1.26 1.42
N LEU A 97 6.34 1.47 0.25
CA LEU A 97 7.18 2.65 -0.02
C LEU A 97 6.37 3.94 0.13
N GLY A 98 5.16 3.97 -0.41
CA GLY A 98 4.27 5.12 -0.35
C GLY A 98 3.78 5.44 1.06
N VAL A 99 3.31 4.44 1.79
CA VAL A 99 2.84 4.67 3.16
C VAL A 99 4.00 5.02 4.11
N ARG A 100 5.19 4.46 3.88
CA ARG A 100 6.39 4.82 4.63
C ARG A 100 6.73 6.31 4.45
N MET A 101 6.70 6.80 3.20
CA MET A 101 6.91 8.21 2.90
C MET A 101 5.83 9.10 3.56
N TRP A 102 4.57 8.67 3.52
CA TRP A 102 3.47 9.39 4.14
C TRP A 102 3.57 9.41 5.68
N ILE A 103 3.94 8.30 6.32
CA ILE A 103 4.21 8.27 7.77
C ILE A 103 5.33 9.25 8.14
N GLN A 104 6.42 9.29 7.40
CA GLN A 104 7.53 10.21 7.64
C GLN A 104 7.08 11.68 7.56
N GLU A 105 6.26 12.03 6.58
CA GLU A 105 5.72 13.38 6.43
C GLU A 105 4.83 13.77 7.62
N VAL A 106 3.83 12.95 7.96
CA VAL A 106 2.88 13.30 9.03
C VAL A 106 3.50 13.20 10.43
N SER A 107 4.55 12.39 10.59
CA SER A 107 5.28 12.31 11.87
C SER A 107 6.30 13.41 12.03
N GLY A 108 6.72 14.07 10.95
CA GLY A 108 7.88 14.97 10.96
C GLY A 108 9.20 14.20 11.20
N ASN A 109 9.27 12.92 10.81
CA ASN A 109 10.35 11.97 11.10
C ASN A 109 10.55 11.66 12.61
N ASP A 110 9.57 11.96 13.45
CA ASP A 110 9.59 11.60 14.86
C ASP A 110 9.24 10.10 15.03
N THR A 111 10.25 9.29 15.29
CA THR A 111 10.12 7.84 15.44
C THR A 111 9.62 7.41 16.83
N SER A 112 9.50 8.33 17.77
CA SER A 112 8.91 8.06 19.10
C SER A 112 7.39 7.93 19.06
N LYS A 113 6.75 8.35 17.96
CA LYS A 113 5.31 8.25 17.76
C LYS A 113 4.85 6.81 17.62
N SER A 114 3.68 6.52 18.18
CA SER A 114 3.02 5.22 18.10
C SER A 114 2.08 5.13 16.90
N VAL A 115 2.03 3.95 16.28
CA VAL A 115 1.21 3.69 15.08
C VAL A 115 0.22 2.58 15.35
N LEU A 116 -1.05 2.85 15.08
CA LEU A 116 -2.12 1.85 15.03
C LEU A 116 -2.44 1.51 13.58
N VAL A 117 -2.34 0.24 13.21
CA VAL A 117 -2.77 -0.28 11.92
C VAL A 117 -4.04 -1.10 12.08
N VAL A 118 -5.10 -0.73 11.38
CA VAL A 118 -6.40 -1.41 11.44
C VAL A 118 -6.58 -2.27 10.19
N GLY A 119 -6.52 -3.58 10.40
CA GLY A 119 -6.52 -4.60 9.36
C GLY A 119 -5.14 -5.20 9.07
N ALA A 120 -5.09 -6.51 8.79
CA ALA A 120 -3.89 -7.27 8.42
C ALA A 120 -4.01 -7.93 7.03
N GLY A 121 -4.71 -7.28 6.10
CA GLY A 121 -4.68 -7.59 4.68
C GLY A 121 -3.42 -7.06 4.00
N GLY A 122 -3.31 -7.12 2.69
CA GLY A 122 -2.12 -6.67 1.94
C GLY A 122 -1.71 -5.23 2.27
N ALA A 123 -2.65 -4.27 2.27
CA ALA A 123 -2.39 -2.88 2.65
C ALA A 123 -1.98 -2.74 4.12
N GLY A 124 -2.65 -3.48 5.03
CA GLY A 124 -2.34 -3.44 6.46
C GLY A 124 -0.96 -4.01 6.78
N LYS A 125 -0.56 -5.11 6.14
CA LYS A 125 0.78 -5.67 6.25
C LYS A 125 1.84 -4.68 5.74
N ALA A 126 1.59 -4.03 4.61
CA ALA A 126 2.48 -3.01 4.05
C ALA A 126 2.63 -1.82 5.01
N ALA A 127 1.52 -1.32 5.57
CA ALA A 127 1.52 -0.23 6.54
C ALA A 127 2.26 -0.59 7.83
N ALA A 128 2.00 -1.79 8.38
CA ALA A 128 2.66 -2.24 9.59
C ALA A 128 4.17 -2.42 9.42
N ALA A 129 4.59 -3.04 8.31
CA ALA A 129 6.00 -3.19 7.98
C ALA A 129 6.68 -1.83 7.77
N ALA A 130 6.01 -0.88 7.09
CA ALA A 130 6.52 0.46 6.88
C ALA A 130 6.73 1.22 8.20
N ALA A 131 5.74 1.22 9.09
CA ALA A 131 5.84 1.87 10.40
C ALA A 131 6.96 1.24 11.25
N ALA A 132 7.00 -0.08 11.32
CA ALA A 132 8.02 -0.80 12.08
C ALA A 132 9.44 -0.60 11.54
N SER A 133 9.60 -0.47 10.21
CA SER A 133 10.90 -0.18 9.57
C SER A 133 11.43 1.22 9.92
N LEU A 134 10.57 2.13 10.32
CA LEU A 134 10.94 3.45 10.85
C LEU A 134 11.28 3.43 12.34
N GLY A 135 11.24 2.27 12.99
CA GLY A 135 11.48 2.10 14.43
C GLY A 135 10.30 2.48 15.32
N MET A 136 9.13 2.72 14.74
CA MET A 136 7.93 3.12 15.48
C MET A 136 7.26 1.94 16.18
N GLN A 137 6.75 2.14 17.38
CA GLN A 137 5.91 1.16 18.06
C GLN A 137 4.62 0.94 17.24
N THR A 138 4.42 -0.27 16.76
CA THR A 138 3.32 -0.59 15.84
C THR A 138 2.36 -1.60 16.46
N THR A 139 1.11 -1.18 16.64
CA THR A 139 -0.01 -2.04 17.05
C THR A 139 -0.86 -2.39 15.85
N ILE A 140 -1.23 -3.67 15.71
CA ILE A 140 -2.10 -4.17 14.64
C ILE A 140 -3.40 -4.67 15.25
N ILE A 141 -4.52 -4.12 14.77
CA ILE A 141 -5.85 -4.64 15.10
C ILE A 141 -6.36 -5.47 13.92
N ASN A 142 -6.76 -6.70 14.21
CA ASN A 142 -7.35 -7.58 13.20
C ASN A 142 -8.40 -8.53 13.79
N ARG A 143 -9.48 -8.76 13.03
CA ARG A 143 -10.55 -9.69 13.43
C ARG A 143 -10.03 -11.10 13.74
N THR A 144 -9.12 -11.61 12.91
CA THR A 144 -8.48 -12.91 13.13
C THR A 144 -7.05 -12.66 13.60
N MET A 145 -6.87 -12.55 14.91
CA MET A 145 -5.57 -12.29 15.53
C MET A 145 -4.51 -13.32 15.14
N SER A 146 -4.89 -14.61 15.09
CA SER A 146 -3.97 -15.71 14.74
C SER A 146 -3.34 -15.54 13.36
N LYS A 147 -4.09 -15.04 12.36
CA LYS A 147 -3.54 -14.76 11.03
C LYS A 147 -2.52 -13.62 11.05
N ALA A 148 -2.79 -12.56 11.81
CA ALA A 148 -1.86 -11.44 11.95
C ALA A 148 -0.61 -11.86 12.72
N ALA A 149 -0.75 -12.65 13.80
CA ALA A 149 0.35 -13.18 14.58
C ALA A 149 1.25 -14.12 13.75
N GLN A 150 0.65 -15.06 13.04
CA GLN A 150 1.38 -15.98 12.16
C GLN A 150 2.16 -15.23 11.07
N TRP A 151 1.57 -14.20 10.47
CA TRP A 151 2.29 -13.36 9.51
C TRP A 151 3.46 -12.64 10.20
N ALA A 152 3.25 -12.03 11.35
CA ALA A 152 4.28 -11.32 12.10
C ALA A 152 5.46 -12.23 12.50
N GLU A 153 5.16 -13.45 12.96
CA GLU A 153 6.15 -14.47 13.31
C GLU A 153 6.95 -14.95 12.08
N ASN A 154 6.25 -15.23 10.97
CA ASN A 154 6.90 -15.70 9.74
C ASN A 154 7.88 -14.67 9.15
N GLN A 155 7.63 -13.38 9.36
CA GLN A 155 8.54 -12.33 8.89
C GLN A 155 9.79 -12.22 9.76
N GLY A 156 9.67 -12.36 11.09
CA GLY A 156 10.78 -12.35 12.04
C GLY A 156 11.65 -11.08 12.08
N ILE A 157 11.34 -10.08 11.23
CA ILE A 157 12.13 -8.86 11.04
C ILE A 157 11.74 -7.79 12.06
N TYR A 158 10.42 -7.62 12.29
CA TYR A 158 9.88 -6.58 13.15
C TYR A 158 9.02 -7.15 14.27
N LYS A 159 8.91 -6.39 15.36
CA LYS A 159 8.01 -6.72 16.48
C LYS A 159 6.73 -5.91 16.37
N TYR A 160 5.59 -6.60 16.54
CA TYR A 160 4.26 -6.00 16.50
C TYR A 160 3.48 -6.34 17.77
N ILE A 161 2.62 -5.41 18.19
CA ILE A 161 1.60 -5.66 19.20
C ILE A 161 0.31 -6.01 18.48
N ILE A 162 -0.24 -7.20 18.70
CA ILE A 162 -1.46 -7.65 18.03
C ILE A 162 -2.62 -7.64 19.00
N LYS A 163 -3.70 -6.97 18.62
CA LYS A 163 -4.89 -6.77 19.43
C LYS A 163 -6.16 -7.18 18.68
N PRO A 164 -7.21 -7.56 19.38
CA PRO A 164 -8.52 -7.83 18.78
C PRO A 164 -9.24 -6.54 18.39
N VAL A 165 -10.29 -6.64 17.57
CA VAL A 165 -11.04 -5.47 17.10
C VAL A 165 -11.77 -4.73 18.22
N GLU A 166 -12.09 -5.38 19.30
CA GLU A 166 -12.70 -4.81 20.50
C GLU A 166 -11.79 -3.78 21.20
N ALA A 167 -10.48 -3.89 21.02
CA ALA A 167 -9.51 -2.93 21.55
C ALA A 167 -9.39 -1.64 20.69
N PHE A 168 -10.12 -1.52 19.59
CA PHE A 168 -9.95 -0.42 18.62
C PHE A 168 -10.05 0.96 19.28
N ALA A 169 -11.12 1.24 20.03
CA ALA A 169 -11.34 2.57 20.59
C ALA A 169 -10.25 2.96 21.60
N GLU A 170 -9.77 2.00 22.42
CA GLU A 170 -8.67 2.23 23.37
C GLU A 170 -7.36 2.50 22.63
N GLU A 171 -6.99 1.65 21.67
CA GLU A 171 -5.74 1.79 20.92
C GLU A 171 -5.78 3.03 20.00
N PHE A 172 -6.94 3.39 19.45
CA PHE A 172 -7.14 4.64 18.73
C PHE A 172 -6.77 5.85 19.59
N ARG A 173 -7.23 5.90 20.84
CA ARG A 173 -6.94 7.02 21.77
C ARG A 173 -5.46 7.12 22.14
N ARG A 174 -4.78 5.99 22.25
CA ARG A 174 -3.36 5.91 22.64
C ARG A 174 -2.38 6.21 21.52
N SER A 175 -2.77 5.98 20.28
CA SER A 175 -1.87 6.08 19.12
C SER A 175 -1.79 7.52 18.59
N ASP A 176 -0.62 7.91 18.10
CA ASP A 176 -0.38 9.21 17.46
C ASP A 176 -0.79 9.21 15.98
N ILE A 177 -0.59 8.07 15.32
CA ILE A 177 -0.91 7.86 13.91
C ILE A 177 -1.84 6.65 13.81
N VAL A 178 -2.93 6.78 13.08
CA VAL A 178 -3.87 5.68 12.80
C VAL A 178 -3.93 5.44 11.31
N ILE A 179 -3.67 4.19 10.90
CA ILE A 179 -3.69 3.76 9.50
C ILE A 179 -4.84 2.75 9.32
N TYR A 180 -5.91 3.19 8.67
CA TYR A 180 -7.10 2.38 8.46
C TYR A 180 -7.07 1.72 7.08
N THR A 181 -7.08 0.38 7.05
CA THR A 181 -6.92 -0.38 5.79
C THR A 181 -8.10 -1.31 5.46
N LEU A 182 -9.15 -1.27 6.28
CA LEU A 182 -10.35 -2.06 6.01
C LEU A 182 -11.27 -1.34 5.01
N PRO A 183 -11.94 -2.07 4.12
CA PRO A 183 -12.89 -1.48 3.16
C PRO A 183 -14.23 -1.08 3.80
N VAL A 184 -14.47 -1.46 5.05
CA VAL A 184 -15.71 -1.21 5.79
C VAL A 184 -15.42 -0.67 7.18
N ALA A 185 -16.36 0.11 7.73
CA ALA A 185 -16.26 0.63 9.09
C ALA A 185 -16.36 -0.50 10.13
N LEU A 186 -15.51 -0.44 11.15
CA LEU A 186 -15.67 -1.26 12.35
C LEU A 186 -16.83 -0.70 13.20
N PRO A 187 -17.67 -1.56 13.84
CA PRO A 187 -18.71 -1.10 14.76
C PRO A 187 -18.18 -0.20 15.88
N GLN A 188 -16.97 -0.47 16.36
CA GLN A 188 -16.30 0.28 17.42
C GLN A 188 -15.98 1.74 17.06
N ILE A 189 -16.08 2.14 15.81
CA ILE A 189 -15.93 3.55 15.39
C ILE A 189 -17.05 4.40 16.01
N SER A 190 -18.23 3.83 16.24
CA SER A 190 -19.33 4.52 16.95
C SER A 190 -19.03 4.85 18.42
N GLU A 191 -18.00 4.25 19.00
CA GLU A 191 -17.52 4.54 20.36
C GLU A 191 -16.60 5.76 20.44
N LEU A 192 -16.19 6.30 19.26
CA LEU A 192 -15.35 7.50 19.19
C LEU A 192 -16.22 8.76 19.12
N ASP A 193 -15.85 9.74 19.91
CA ASP A 193 -16.42 11.07 19.78
C ASP A 193 -15.92 11.77 18.52
N ARG A 194 -16.73 12.67 17.98
CA ARG A 194 -16.36 13.44 16.78
C ARG A 194 -15.07 14.25 16.97
N SER A 195 -14.84 14.77 18.18
CA SER A 195 -13.63 15.49 18.54
C SER A 195 -12.36 14.61 18.52
N GLU A 196 -12.50 13.30 18.74
CA GLU A 196 -11.38 12.35 18.69
C GLU A 196 -10.93 12.07 17.25
N THR A 197 -11.88 12.04 16.29
CA THR A 197 -11.61 11.84 14.86
C THR A 197 -11.25 13.12 14.12
N GLU A 198 -11.66 14.29 14.62
CA GLU A 198 -11.33 15.61 14.09
C GLU A 198 -10.10 16.26 14.79
N GLY A 199 -9.43 15.53 15.66
CA GLY A 199 -8.37 16.03 16.53
C GLY A 199 -6.97 16.06 15.89
N LYS A 200 -5.95 16.09 16.75
CA LYS A 200 -4.54 16.24 16.36
C LYS A 200 -3.88 14.98 15.78
N LYS A 201 -4.61 13.85 15.70
CA LYS A 201 -4.06 12.59 15.19
C LYS A 201 -3.91 12.60 13.67
N ALA A 202 -2.84 12.00 13.18
CA ALA A 202 -2.72 11.73 11.75
C ALA A 202 -3.56 10.49 11.39
N LEU A 203 -4.58 10.70 10.55
CA LEU A 203 -5.47 9.64 10.07
C LEU A 203 -5.13 9.33 8.61
N LEU A 204 -4.56 8.16 8.38
CA LEU A 204 -4.20 7.65 7.06
C LEU A 204 -5.20 6.54 6.67
N GLU A 205 -5.72 6.59 5.46
CA GLU A 205 -6.66 5.57 4.98
C GLU A 205 -6.22 5.00 3.64
N ALA A 206 -6.35 3.67 3.50
CA ALA A 206 -6.10 3.01 2.23
C ALA A 206 -7.31 3.07 1.29
N ASN A 207 -8.51 3.28 1.82
CA ASN A 207 -9.74 3.44 1.04
C ASN A 207 -9.91 4.89 0.58
N TYR A 208 -9.74 5.13 -0.72
CA TYR A 208 -9.87 6.47 -1.30
C TYR A 208 -11.28 6.80 -1.82
N LYS A 209 -12.16 5.79 -1.98
CA LYS A 209 -13.53 5.98 -2.48
C LYS A 209 -14.47 6.40 -1.36
N ASP A 210 -14.46 5.64 -0.27
CA ASP A 210 -15.34 5.84 0.87
C ASP A 210 -14.52 5.80 2.16
N PRO A 211 -13.81 6.90 2.51
CA PRO A 211 -12.99 6.94 3.71
C PRO A 211 -13.86 6.81 4.97
N VAL A 212 -13.44 5.96 5.88
CA VAL A 212 -14.19 5.59 7.09
C VAL A 212 -13.95 6.58 8.23
N LEU A 213 -12.70 7.01 8.41
CA LEU A 213 -12.28 7.95 9.47
C LEU A 213 -12.08 9.38 8.96
N ARG A 214 -12.55 9.69 7.75
CA ARG A 214 -12.35 10.98 7.07
C ARG A 214 -10.89 11.31 6.80
N GLY A 215 -10.02 10.30 6.80
CA GLY A 215 -8.65 10.42 6.34
C GLY A 215 -8.59 10.68 4.82
N ASN A 216 -7.45 11.13 4.34
CA ASN A 216 -7.26 11.40 2.92
C ASN A 216 -6.78 10.13 2.18
N GLY A 217 -7.69 9.21 1.86
CA GLY A 217 -7.37 7.97 1.13
C GLY A 217 -6.74 8.21 -0.26
N LYS A 218 -6.98 9.36 -0.87
CA LYS A 218 -6.34 9.75 -2.14
C LYS A 218 -4.81 9.89 -1.98
N MET A 219 -4.34 10.30 -0.82
CA MET A 219 -2.91 10.39 -0.55
C MET A 219 -2.23 9.01 -0.56
N TRP A 220 -2.91 7.95 -0.10
CA TRP A 220 -2.37 6.60 -0.24
C TRP A 220 -2.11 6.24 -1.70
N LEU A 221 -3.13 6.48 -2.55
CA LEU A 221 -3.01 6.22 -3.98
C LEU A 221 -1.88 7.06 -4.61
N LEU A 222 -1.75 8.33 -4.23
CA LEU A 222 -0.75 9.24 -4.75
C LEU A 222 0.67 8.81 -4.37
N TYR A 223 0.94 8.58 -3.08
CA TYR A 223 2.27 8.21 -2.60
C TYR A 223 2.76 6.87 -3.16
N GLN A 224 1.88 5.86 -3.22
CA GLN A 224 2.24 4.58 -3.81
C GLN A 224 2.50 4.70 -5.33
N ALA A 225 1.77 5.57 -6.03
CA ALA A 225 1.98 5.82 -7.44
C ALA A 225 3.31 6.56 -7.70
N VAL A 226 3.61 7.60 -6.94
CA VAL A 226 4.87 8.35 -7.06
C VAL A 226 6.08 7.46 -6.85
N THR A 227 6.07 6.64 -5.80
CA THR A 227 7.18 5.72 -5.51
C THR A 227 7.28 4.60 -6.55
N GLY A 228 6.15 4.00 -6.92
CA GLY A 228 6.11 2.88 -7.86
C GLY A 228 6.47 3.28 -9.29
N TYR A 229 5.95 4.41 -9.77
CA TYR A 229 6.24 4.87 -11.14
C TYR A 229 7.69 5.30 -11.31
N GLY A 230 8.30 5.85 -10.26
CA GLY A 230 9.74 6.16 -10.27
C GLY A 230 10.61 4.92 -10.48
N LEU A 231 10.21 3.77 -9.94
CA LEU A 231 10.90 2.50 -10.18
C LEU A 231 10.83 2.03 -11.64
N PHE A 232 9.70 2.26 -12.33
CA PHE A 232 9.54 1.88 -13.73
C PHE A 232 10.45 2.65 -14.68
N THR A 233 10.52 3.95 -14.47
CA THR A 233 11.14 4.86 -15.44
C THR A 233 12.57 5.25 -15.07
N GLY A 234 12.93 5.17 -13.79
CA GLY A 234 14.12 5.77 -13.21
C GLY A 234 14.02 7.28 -13.05
N GLU A 235 12.86 7.88 -13.36
CA GLU A 235 12.60 9.31 -13.28
C GLU A 235 11.55 9.62 -12.22
N LYS A 236 11.73 10.73 -11.50
CA LYS A 236 10.72 11.19 -10.54
C LYS A 236 9.49 11.73 -11.31
N PRO A 237 8.28 11.19 -11.05
CA PRO A 237 7.08 11.72 -11.69
C PRO A 237 6.70 13.11 -11.16
N ASN A 238 5.92 13.86 -11.93
CA ASN A 238 5.41 15.17 -11.52
C ASN A 238 4.28 15.02 -10.50
N LEU A 239 4.60 15.19 -9.21
CA LEU A 239 3.67 15.02 -8.09
C LEU A 239 2.49 16.02 -8.17
N GLU A 240 2.75 17.27 -8.52
CA GLU A 240 1.73 18.32 -8.59
C GLU A 240 0.64 17.95 -9.61
N ARG A 241 1.05 17.59 -10.84
CA ARG A 241 0.10 17.16 -11.87
C ARG A 241 -0.62 15.86 -11.53
N MET A 242 0.02 14.96 -10.81
CA MET A 242 -0.64 13.75 -10.33
C MET A 242 -1.70 14.05 -9.27
N SER A 243 -1.44 15.02 -8.39
CA SER A 243 -2.41 15.42 -7.37
C SER A 243 -3.66 16.09 -7.95
N ASP A 244 -3.57 16.71 -9.12
CA ASP A 244 -4.72 17.29 -9.84
C ASP A 244 -5.67 16.22 -10.41
N VAL A 245 -5.23 14.96 -10.49
CA VAL A 245 -6.04 13.84 -11.03
C VAL A 245 -6.97 13.23 -9.99
N ILE A 246 -6.69 13.42 -8.67
CA ILE A 246 -7.36 12.72 -7.58
C ILE A 246 -8.24 13.60 -6.68
#